data_03f77e01e8098a70780e830cb45e8f3b
#
_entry.id   03f77e01e8098a70780e830cb45e8f3b
#
_cell.length_a   1.000
_cell.length_b   1.000
_cell.length_c   1.000
_cell.angle_alpha   90.00
_cell.angle_beta   90.00
_cell.angle_gamma   90.00
#
_symmetry.space_group_name_H-M   'P 1'
#
loop_
_entity.id
_entity.type
_entity.pdbx_description
1 polymer ?
#
loop_
_entity_poly.entity_id
_entity_poly.type
_entity_poly.pdbx_seq_one_letter_code
_entity_poly.pdbx_strand_id
1 'polypeptide(L)'
;MNDHALTHKASMVIGYRMRLLIISLMLLLFTAWCAYDGFVKYPHEQERWELFSSLQDENNPEWRREWEQQATERGWSIEKPDNKKPMDIYTQYIMGGLLLPPGLLLLAVFFITGGKWYGVDDQALLTSSGKRVAWGEITDVDLSRWKTKGIAIVYFKNPAGEVNTVPLDDWKYDRVATSAVLHTGPATPGRLHRDG
;
A
#
# COMPACT_ATOMS: atom_id res chain seq x y z
N MET A 1 27.67 -11.71 24.35
CA MET A 1 26.76 -10.79 23.65
C MET A 1 26.16 -9.93 24.75
N ASN A 2 26.69 -8.70 24.96
CA ASN A 2 26.23 -7.85 26.06
C ASN A 2 24.83 -7.35 25.69
N ASP A 3 23.83 -7.79 26.46
CA ASP A 3 22.46 -7.27 26.43
C ASP A 3 22.49 -5.82 27.00
N HIS A 4 22.91 -4.87 26.17
CA HIS A 4 22.65 -3.47 26.50
C HIS A 4 21.15 -3.27 26.34
N ALA A 5 20.47 -3.06 27.47
CA ALA A 5 19.05 -2.78 27.46
C ALA A 5 18.79 -1.52 26.63
N LEU A 6 17.93 -1.63 25.61
CA LEU A 6 17.51 -0.48 24.81
C LEU A 6 16.80 0.52 25.72
N THR A 7 17.25 1.75 25.72
CA THR A 7 16.60 2.86 26.45
C THR A 7 15.25 3.19 25.80
N HIS A 8 15.20 3.12 24.48
CA HIS A 8 13.96 3.30 23.70
C HIS A 8 13.96 2.40 22.48
N LYS A 9 12.82 1.74 22.20
CA LYS A 9 12.59 0.95 20.97
C LYS A 9 11.38 1.51 20.25
N ALA A 10 11.62 2.13 19.11
CA ALA A 10 10.58 2.65 18.23
C ALA A 10 10.19 1.59 17.18
N SER A 11 9.01 1.03 17.33
CA SER A 11 8.39 0.20 16.30
C SER A 11 7.55 1.06 15.36
N MET A 12 7.19 0.49 14.19
CA MET A 12 6.35 1.20 13.25
C MET A 12 4.96 1.48 13.86
N VAL A 13 4.49 2.73 13.72
CA VAL A 13 3.20 3.19 14.22
C VAL A 13 2.07 2.37 13.60
N ILE A 14 1.22 1.78 14.46
CA ILE A 14 0.13 0.90 14.03
C ILE A 14 -0.82 1.60 13.04
N GLY A 15 -1.10 2.89 13.24
CA GLY A 15 -1.96 3.67 12.35
C GLY A 15 -1.42 3.79 10.93
N TYR A 16 -0.09 3.90 10.74
CA TYR A 16 0.53 3.90 9.42
C TYR A 16 0.39 2.52 8.74
N ARG A 17 0.67 1.46 9.48
CA ARG A 17 0.54 0.08 8.97
C ARG A 17 -0.89 -0.25 8.58
N MET A 18 -1.86 0.13 9.42
CA MET A 18 -3.28 -0.10 9.14
C MET A 18 -3.75 0.63 7.88
N ARG A 19 -3.27 1.86 7.63
CA ARG A 19 -3.58 2.59 6.39
C ARG A 19 -3.08 1.84 5.15
N LEU A 20 -1.84 1.33 5.17
CA LEU A 20 -1.29 0.53 4.07
C LEU A 20 -2.14 -0.71 3.81
N LEU A 21 -2.52 -1.43 4.87
CA LEU A 21 -3.33 -2.63 4.77
C LEU A 21 -4.73 -2.33 4.21
N ILE A 22 -5.42 -1.31 4.76
CA ILE A 22 -6.78 -0.95 4.33
C ILE A 22 -6.78 -0.52 2.86
N ILE A 23 -5.87 0.35 2.45
CA ILE A 23 -5.80 0.82 1.05
C ILE A 23 -5.48 -0.36 0.13
N SER A 24 -4.52 -1.22 0.49
CA SER A 24 -4.19 -2.43 -0.27
C SER A 24 -5.41 -3.35 -0.44
N LEU A 25 -6.11 -3.65 0.65
CA LEU A 25 -7.29 -4.51 0.62
C LEU A 25 -8.41 -3.90 -0.23
N MET A 26 -8.65 -2.59 -0.14
CA MET A 26 -9.65 -1.91 -0.99
C MET A 26 -9.30 -2.04 -2.47
N LEU A 27 -8.05 -1.83 -2.86
CA LEU A 27 -7.61 -1.99 -4.26
C LEU A 27 -7.77 -3.44 -4.75
N LEU A 28 -7.37 -4.42 -3.93
CA LEU A 28 -7.46 -5.83 -4.28
C LEU A 28 -8.92 -6.32 -4.34
N LEU A 29 -9.79 -5.89 -3.44
CA LEU A 29 -11.22 -6.21 -3.48
C LEU A 29 -11.88 -5.61 -4.71
N PHE A 30 -11.55 -4.37 -5.07
CA PHE A 30 -12.07 -3.77 -6.29
C PHE A 30 -11.54 -4.48 -7.55
N THR A 31 -10.26 -4.89 -7.56
CA THR A 31 -9.70 -5.74 -8.62
C THR A 31 -10.46 -7.06 -8.76
N ALA A 32 -10.74 -7.74 -7.64
CA ALA A 32 -11.51 -8.98 -7.64
C ALA A 32 -12.94 -8.76 -8.16
N TRP A 33 -13.56 -7.64 -7.82
CA TRP A 33 -14.85 -7.24 -8.36
C TRP A 33 -14.80 -7.05 -9.88
N CYS A 34 -13.81 -6.29 -10.39
CA CYS A 34 -13.62 -6.13 -11.83
C CYS A 34 -13.39 -7.48 -12.54
N ALA A 35 -12.61 -8.37 -11.93
CA ALA A 35 -12.40 -9.71 -12.45
C ALA A 35 -13.71 -10.51 -12.52
N TYR A 36 -14.52 -10.48 -11.46
CA TYR A 36 -15.82 -11.14 -11.45
C TYR A 36 -16.77 -10.58 -12.54
N ASP A 37 -16.87 -9.24 -12.63
CA ASP A 37 -17.69 -8.60 -13.65
C ASP A 37 -17.20 -8.93 -15.08
N GLY A 38 -15.88 -8.88 -15.30
CA GLY A 38 -15.29 -9.12 -16.62
C GLY A 38 -15.30 -10.58 -17.07
N PHE A 39 -15.06 -11.53 -16.16
CA PHE A 39 -14.96 -12.96 -16.53
C PHE A 39 -16.24 -13.74 -16.36
N VAL A 40 -17.17 -13.30 -15.50
CA VAL A 40 -18.36 -14.06 -15.14
C VAL A 40 -19.63 -13.32 -15.50
N LYS A 41 -19.84 -12.14 -14.88
CA LYS A 41 -21.13 -11.47 -14.94
C LYS A 41 -21.43 -10.90 -16.32
N TYR A 42 -20.52 -10.11 -16.90
CA TYR A 42 -20.77 -9.42 -18.17
C TYR A 42 -20.83 -10.36 -19.39
N PRO A 43 -19.97 -11.38 -19.53
CA PRO A 43 -20.12 -12.38 -20.57
C PRO A 43 -21.47 -13.12 -20.47
N HIS A 44 -21.89 -13.47 -19.24
CA HIS A 44 -23.18 -14.10 -19.03
C HIS A 44 -24.38 -13.19 -19.40
N GLU A 45 -24.33 -11.91 -19.02
CA GLU A 45 -25.34 -10.94 -19.42
C GLU A 45 -25.35 -10.70 -20.95
N GLN A 46 -24.17 -10.73 -21.59
CA GLN A 46 -24.09 -10.62 -23.05
C GLN A 46 -24.75 -11.82 -23.75
N GLU A 47 -24.50 -13.04 -23.31
CA GLU A 47 -25.16 -14.25 -23.85
C GLU A 47 -26.68 -14.16 -23.69
N ARG A 48 -27.15 -13.74 -22.53
CA ARG A 48 -28.58 -13.53 -22.28
C ARG A 48 -29.18 -12.46 -23.19
N TRP A 49 -28.45 -11.37 -23.39
CA TRP A 49 -28.89 -10.28 -24.28
C TRP A 49 -28.94 -10.70 -25.75
N GLU A 50 -27.96 -11.45 -26.22
CA GLU A 50 -27.95 -11.97 -27.58
C GLU A 50 -29.18 -12.83 -27.89
N LEU A 51 -29.51 -13.74 -26.98
CA LEU A 51 -30.72 -14.55 -27.10
C LEU A 51 -31.98 -13.68 -27.00
N PHE A 52 -32.07 -12.82 -26.01
CA PHE A 52 -33.22 -11.92 -25.82
C PHE A 52 -33.48 -11.06 -27.08
N SER A 53 -32.42 -10.46 -27.60
CA SER A 53 -32.53 -9.61 -28.80
C SER A 53 -32.86 -10.38 -30.06
N SER A 54 -32.43 -11.63 -30.20
CA SER A 54 -32.77 -12.48 -31.34
C SER A 54 -34.24 -12.93 -31.36
N LEU A 55 -34.85 -13.07 -30.16
CA LEU A 55 -36.26 -13.41 -30.04
C LEU A 55 -37.19 -12.21 -30.26
N GLN A 56 -36.69 -10.99 -29.96
CA GLN A 56 -37.46 -9.75 -30.06
C GLN A 56 -37.57 -9.28 -31.53
N ASP A 57 -38.25 -10.06 -32.35
CA ASP A 57 -38.57 -9.71 -33.74
C ASP A 57 -40.01 -9.13 -33.80
N GLU A 58 -40.18 -8.08 -34.62
CA GLU A 58 -41.50 -7.47 -34.88
C GLU A 58 -42.52 -8.47 -35.43
N ASN A 59 -42.03 -9.52 -36.10
CA ASN A 59 -42.89 -10.57 -36.71
C ASN A 59 -43.21 -11.71 -35.73
N ASN A 60 -42.68 -11.73 -34.47
CA ASN A 60 -42.90 -12.76 -33.50
C ASN A 60 -43.77 -12.23 -32.34
N PRO A 61 -45.10 -12.35 -32.35
CA PRO A 61 -45.96 -11.87 -31.27
C PRO A 61 -45.75 -12.64 -29.96
N GLU A 62 -45.17 -13.84 -30.01
CA GLU A 62 -44.96 -14.74 -28.86
C GLU A 62 -43.56 -14.64 -28.26
N TRP A 63 -42.72 -13.74 -28.72
CA TRP A 63 -41.33 -13.64 -28.30
C TRP A 63 -41.13 -13.58 -26.77
N ARG A 64 -42.06 -12.95 -26.02
CA ARG A 64 -41.97 -12.85 -24.56
C ARG A 64 -42.10 -14.21 -23.89
N ARG A 65 -43.05 -15.03 -24.38
CA ARG A 65 -43.30 -16.36 -23.88
C ARG A 65 -42.13 -17.31 -24.18
N GLU A 66 -41.55 -17.18 -25.37
CA GLU A 66 -40.38 -17.93 -25.78
C GLU A 66 -39.16 -17.52 -24.92
N TRP A 67 -38.98 -16.23 -24.63
CA TRP A 67 -37.95 -15.76 -23.72
C TRP A 67 -38.13 -16.35 -22.32
N GLU A 68 -39.32 -16.27 -21.72
CA GLU A 68 -39.59 -16.81 -20.39
C GLU A 68 -39.31 -18.31 -20.33
N GLN A 69 -39.74 -19.05 -21.35
CA GLN A 69 -39.48 -20.49 -21.45
C GLN A 69 -37.96 -20.77 -21.52
N GLN A 70 -37.26 -20.17 -22.45
CA GLN A 70 -35.83 -20.40 -22.64
C GLN A 70 -34.99 -19.93 -21.46
N ALA A 71 -35.34 -18.81 -20.83
CA ALA A 71 -34.67 -18.34 -19.61
C ALA A 71 -34.87 -19.35 -18.47
N THR A 72 -36.10 -19.86 -18.28
CA THR A 72 -36.42 -20.85 -17.24
C THR A 72 -35.67 -22.17 -17.48
N GLU A 73 -35.65 -22.68 -18.71
CA GLU A 73 -34.91 -23.90 -19.07
C GLU A 73 -33.41 -23.84 -18.77
N ARG A 74 -32.80 -22.63 -18.91
CA ARG A 74 -31.41 -22.38 -18.64
C ARG A 74 -31.12 -21.96 -17.19
N GLY A 75 -32.14 -21.82 -16.36
CA GLY A 75 -31.99 -21.32 -14.99
C GLY A 75 -31.64 -19.83 -14.90
N TRP A 76 -31.97 -19.05 -15.94
CA TRP A 76 -31.74 -17.61 -15.98
C TRP A 76 -32.92 -16.83 -15.39
N SER A 77 -32.63 -15.59 -14.97
CA SER A 77 -33.70 -14.65 -14.63
C SER A 77 -34.53 -14.32 -15.88
N ILE A 78 -35.87 -14.28 -15.71
CA ILE A 78 -36.79 -13.86 -16.77
C ILE A 78 -36.76 -12.34 -17.02
N GLU A 79 -36.13 -11.57 -16.13
CA GLU A 79 -35.96 -10.13 -16.32
C GLU A 79 -35.16 -9.84 -17.58
N LYS A 80 -35.46 -8.67 -18.17
CA LYS A 80 -34.71 -8.18 -19.33
C LYS A 80 -33.22 -8.10 -19.01
N PRO A 81 -32.35 -8.79 -19.76
CA PRO A 81 -30.91 -8.72 -19.53
C PRO A 81 -30.33 -7.35 -19.87
N ASP A 82 -29.22 -7.03 -19.24
CA ASP A 82 -28.45 -5.84 -19.55
C ASP A 82 -27.69 -5.99 -20.90
N ASN A 83 -27.78 -4.98 -21.74
CA ASN A 83 -26.99 -4.95 -22.97
C ASN A 83 -25.52 -4.61 -22.66
N LYS A 84 -24.74 -5.62 -22.30
CA LYS A 84 -23.28 -5.46 -22.09
C LYS A 84 -22.55 -5.54 -23.42
N LYS A 85 -21.86 -4.44 -23.77
CA LYS A 85 -21.03 -4.38 -24.96
C LYS A 85 -19.64 -4.96 -24.68
N PRO A 86 -18.92 -5.44 -25.70
CA PRO A 86 -17.53 -5.91 -25.53
C PRO A 86 -16.63 -4.87 -24.85
N MET A 87 -16.85 -3.57 -25.09
CA MET A 87 -16.11 -2.50 -24.44
C MET A 87 -16.31 -2.45 -22.93
N ASP A 88 -17.50 -2.79 -22.43
CA ASP A 88 -17.79 -2.84 -20.99
C ASP A 88 -16.95 -3.93 -20.32
N ILE A 89 -16.78 -5.07 -20.99
CA ILE A 89 -15.92 -6.19 -20.54
C ILE A 89 -14.45 -5.78 -20.54
N TYR A 90 -13.96 -5.18 -21.63
CA TYR A 90 -12.57 -4.69 -21.72
C TYR A 90 -12.26 -3.64 -20.66
N THR A 91 -13.22 -2.76 -20.36
CA THR A 91 -13.07 -1.76 -19.30
C THR A 91 -12.81 -2.41 -17.96
N GLN A 92 -13.49 -3.51 -17.61
CA GLN A 92 -13.24 -4.25 -16.35
C GLN A 92 -11.81 -4.82 -16.33
N TYR A 93 -11.34 -5.39 -17.42
CA TYR A 93 -9.98 -5.92 -17.48
C TYR A 93 -8.92 -4.82 -17.33
N ILE A 94 -9.12 -3.68 -17.98
CA ILE A 94 -8.21 -2.53 -17.87
C ILE A 94 -8.18 -1.99 -16.43
N MET A 95 -9.35 -1.79 -15.84
CA MET A 95 -9.46 -1.28 -14.48
C MET A 95 -8.83 -2.25 -13.46
N GLY A 96 -9.17 -3.53 -13.55
CA GLY A 96 -8.59 -4.56 -12.69
C GLY A 96 -7.08 -4.68 -12.86
N GLY A 97 -6.59 -4.69 -14.11
CA GLY A 97 -5.18 -4.75 -14.43
C GLY A 97 -4.38 -3.53 -13.96
N LEU A 98 -4.98 -2.34 -13.97
CA LEU A 98 -4.34 -1.11 -13.49
C LEU A 98 -4.25 -1.08 -11.94
N LEU A 99 -5.25 -1.62 -11.24
CA LEU A 99 -5.33 -1.55 -9.78
C LEU A 99 -4.61 -2.71 -9.09
N LEU A 100 -4.43 -3.84 -9.75
CA LEU A 100 -3.74 -5.01 -9.19
C LEU A 100 -2.30 -4.73 -8.75
N PRO A 101 -1.41 -4.14 -9.60
CA PRO A 101 -0.03 -3.91 -9.22
C PRO A 101 0.14 -3.01 -7.99
N PRO A 102 -0.50 -1.83 -7.89
CA PRO A 102 -0.37 -0.99 -6.70
C PRO A 102 -0.98 -1.66 -5.46
N GLY A 103 -2.07 -2.43 -5.58
CA GLY A 103 -2.64 -3.21 -4.49
C GLY A 103 -1.65 -4.23 -3.93
N LEU A 104 -1.02 -5.01 -4.80
CA LEU A 104 0.00 -5.99 -4.40
C LEU A 104 1.26 -5.32 -3.83
N LEU A 105 1.70 -4.20 -4.43
CA LEU A 105 2.86 -3.45 -3.94
C LEU A 105 2.63 -2.94 -2.52
N LEU A 106 1.49 -2.33 -2.23
CA LEU A 106 1.17 -1.84 -0.89
C LEU A 106 1.07 -2.99 0.12
N LEU A 107 0.51 -4.13 -0.29
CA LEU A 107 0.46 -5.33 0.55
C LEU A 107 1.87 -5.86 0.85
N ALA A 108 2.74 -5.92 -0.15
CA ALA A 108 4.14 -6.31 0.03
C ALA A 108 4.88 -5.34 0.98
N VAL A 109 4.69 -4.02 0.80
CA VAL A 109 5.26 -3.01 1.70
C VAL A 109 4.76 -3.20 3.13
N PHE A 110 3.48 -3.50 3.33
CA PHE A 110 2.93 -3.79 4.67
C PHE A 110 3.66 -4.96 5.35
N PHE A 111 3.91 -6.06 4.64
CA PHE A 111 4.62 -7.22 5.20
C PHE A 111 6.11 -6.94 5.42
N ILE A 112 6.79 -6.36 4.43
CA ILE A 112 8.23 -6.08 4.49
C ILE A 112 8.57 -5.08 5.62
N THR A 113 7.69 -4.12 5.87
CA THR A 113 7.93 -3.08 6.87
C THR A 113 7.47 -3.48 8.27
N GLY A 114 6.66 -4.52 8.41
CA GLY A 114 6.06 -4.94 9.67
C GLY A 114 7.04 -5.32 10.78
N GLY A 115 8.24 -5.81 10.41
CA GLY A 115 9.30 -6.18 11.35
C GLY A 115 10.37 -5.10 11.58
N LYS A 116 10.25 -3.94 10.90
CA LYS A 116 11.27 -2.88 11.03
C LYS A 116 11.09 -2.10 12.34
N TRP A 117 12.21 -1.83 13.00
CA TRP A 117 12.27 -1.03 14.21
C TRP A 117 13.61 -0.28 14.29
N TYR A 118 13.63 0.76 15.07
CA TYR A 118 14.83 1.46 15.52
C TYR A 118 14.95 1.36 17.03
N GLY A 119 16.16 1.32 17.53
CA GLY A 119 16.43 1.32 18.96
C GLY A 119 17.49 2.35 19.31
N VAL A 120 17.39 2.89 20.50
CA VAL A 120 18.34 3.84 21.07
C VAL A 120 18.82 3.27 22.37
N ASP A 121 20.15 3.19 22.56
CA ASP A 121 20.79 2.94 23.83
C ASP A 121 21.71 4.10 24.20
N ASP A 122 22.36 4.05 25.36
CA ASP A 122 23.24 5.12 25.84
C ASP A 122 24.49 5.32 24.96
N GLN A 123 24.78 4.41 24.05
CA GLN A 123 26.02 4.41 23.24
C GLN A 123 25.76 4.52 21.73
N ALA A 124 24.57 4.11 21.24
CA ALA A 124 24.34 3.95 19.81
C ALA A 124 22.86 4.01 19.41
N LEU A 125 22.67 4.31 18.12
CA LEU A 125 21.43 4.07 17.39
C LEU A 125 21.50 2.68 16.73
N LEU A 126 20.47 1.87 16.94
CA LEU A 126 20.34 0.53 16.39
C LEU A 126 19.19 0.44 15.39
N THR A 127 19.33 -0.44 14.42
CA THR A 127 18.27 -0.70 13.43
C THR A 127 17.92 -2.19 13.41
N SER A 128 16.70 -2.50 13.00
CA SER A 128 16.26 -3.91 12.81
C SER A 128 17.10 -4.68 11.78
N SER A 129 17.85 -4.01 10.92
CA SER A 129 18.78 -4.63 9.97
C SER A 129 20.14 -5.01 10.59
N GLY A 130 20.30 -4.84 11.92
CA GLY A 130 21.55 -5.11 12.63
C GLY A 130 22.58 -3.99 12.55
N LYS A 131 22.24 -2.84 11.95
CA LYS A 131 23.14 -1.70 11.86
C LYS A 131 23.19 -1.01 13.23
N ARG A 132 24.41 -0.80 13.75
CA ARG A 132 24.71 -0.05 14.97
C ARG A 132 25.53 1.18 14.59
N VAL A 133 25.09 2.34 15.02
CA VAL A 133 25.76 3.62 14.80
C VAL A 133 26.06 4.24 16.15
N ALA A 134 27.34 4.23 16.54
CA ALA A 134 27.75 4.84 17.82
C ALA A 134 27.54 6.37 17.76
N TRP A 135 27.18 6.97 18.89
CA TRP A 135 26.96 8.43 18.94
C TRP A 135 28.20 9.23 18.48
N GLY A 136 29.41 8.72 18.76
CA GLY A 136 30.67 9.34 18.32
C GLY A 136 30.97 9.21 16.81
N GLU A 137 30.28 8.35 16.09
CA GLU A 137 30.43 8.19 14.63
C GLU A 137 29.53 9.16 13.84
N ILE A 138 28.54 9.79 14.52
CA ILE A 138 27.62 10.74 13.89
C ILE A 138 28.38 12.02 13.58
N THR A 139 28.35 12.41 12.31
CA THR A 139 29.03 13.61 11.81
C THR A 139 28.08 14.79 11.63
N ASP A 140 26.83 14.54 11.33
CA ASP A 140 25.83 15.59 11.13
C ASP A 140 24.39 15.01 11.26
N VAL A 141 23.40 15.90 11.53
CA VAL A 141 21.97 15.58 11.55
C VAL A 141 21.21 16.65 10.77
N ASP A 142 20.68 16.26 9.62
CA ASP A 142 19.84 17.13 8.81
C ASP A 142 18.40 17.13 9.33
N LEU A 143 17.94 18.27 9.81
CA LEU A 143 16.58 18.52 10.31
C LEU A 143 15.74 19.37 9.34
N SER A 144 16.18 19.61 8.09
CA SER A 144 15.49 20.46 7.12
C SER A 144 14.03 20.03 6.88
N ARG A 145 13.78 18.72 6.95
CA ARG A 145 12.44 18.13 6.76
C ARG A 145 11.71 17.83 8.06
N TRP A 146 12.30 18.14 9.21
CA TRP A 146 11.73 17.81 10.51
C TRP A 146 10.38 18.50 10.75
N LYS A 147 10.33 19.82 10.58
CA LYS A 147 9.12 20.60 10.84
C LYS A 147 7.93 20.24 9.92
N THR A 148 8.22 19.84 8.68
CA THR A 148 7.18 19.60 7.67
C THR A 148 6.80 18.13 7.52
N LYS A 149 7.75 17.21 7.73
CA LYS A 149 7.56 15.78 7.47
C LYS A 149 7.94 14.86 8.64
N GLY A 150 8.44 15.41 9.76
CA GLY A 150 8.91 14.60 10.89
C GLY A 150 10.11 13.71 10.54
N ILE A 151 10.92 14.10 9.51
CA ILE A 151 12.05 13.31 9.03
C ILE A 151 13.35 14.00 9.41
N ALA A 152 14.24 13.26 10.12
CA ALA A 152 15.62 13.60 10.34
C ALA A 152 16.53 12.63 9.59
N ILE A 153 17.64 13.12 9.04
CA ILE A 153 18.66 12.28 8.37
C ILE A 153 19.93 12.35 9.20
N VAL A 154 20.34 11.21 9.75
CA VAL A 154 21.58 11.08 10.51
C VAL A 154 22.70 10.66 9.58
N TYR A 155 23.76 11.47 9.50
CA TYR A 155 25.00 11.19 8.76
C TYR A 155 26.04 10.62 9.72
N PHE A 156 26.70 9.56 9.34
CA PHE A 156 27.74 8.94 10.17
C PHE A 156 28.84 8.36 9.29
N LYS A 157 30.05 8.23 9.86
CA LYS A 157 31.19 7.59 9.20
C LYS A 157 31.28 6.14 9.64
N ASN A 158 31.36 5.22 8.66
CA ASN A 158 31.67 3.84 8.94
C ASN A 158 33.16 3.66 9.29
N PRO A 159 33.60 2.49 9.78
CA PRO A 159 35.02 2.23 10.07
C PRO A 159 35.95 2.38 8.86
N ALA A 160 35.42 2.32 7.63
CA ALA A 160 36.17 2.56 6.40
C ALA A 160 36.30 4.07 6.05
N GLY A 161 35.71 4.97 6.85
CA GLY A 161 35.72 6.42 6.62
C GLY A 161 34.66 6.92 5.65
N GLU A 162 33.80 6.05 5.12
CA GLU A 162 32.72 6.44 4.19
C GLU A 162 31.54 7.05 4.95
N VAL A 163 30.98 8.10 4.36
CA VAL A 163 29.77 8.73 4.91
C VAL A 163 28.53 7.93 4.50
N ASN A 164 27.80 7.49 5.50
CA ASN A 164 26.53 6.78 5.34
C ASN A 164 25.39 7.56 6.01
N THR A 165 24.14 7.19 5.69
CA THR A 165 22.95 7.85 6.23
C THR A 165 21.96 6.87 6.85
N VAL A 166 21.26 7.34 7.89
CA VAL A 166 20.07 6.66 8.46
C VAL A 166 18.94 7.68 8.51
N PRO A 167 17.86 7.48 7.72
CA PRO A 167 16.68 8.32 7.84
C PRO A 167 15.82 7.86 9.04
N LEU A 168 15.47 8.81 9.89
CA LEU A 168 14.58 8.63 11.03
C LEU A 168 13.26 9.36 10.74
N ASP A 169 12.15 8.66 10.79
CA ASP A 169 10.84 9.16 10.37
C ASP A 169 9.83 8.94 11.53
N ASP A 170 9.54 10.01 12.28
CA ASP A 170 8.63 9.97 13.43
C ASP A 170 7.15 9.77 13.05
N TRP A 171 6.80 9.91 11.78
CA TRP A 171 5.45 9.59 11.32
C TRP A 171 5.25 8.09 11.10
N LYS A 172 6.35 7.39 10.81
CA LYS A 172 6.33 5.93 10.62
C LYS A 172 6.73 5.17 11.88
N TYR A 173 7.63 5.76 12.68
CA TYR A 173 8.18 5.12 13.89
C TYR A 173 7.96 6.02 15.10
N ASP A 174 7.49 5.44 16.18
CA ASP A 174 7.11 6.21 17.37
C ASP A 174 8.34 6.93 17.99
N ARG A 175 8.40 8.24 17.80
CA ARG A 175 9.38 9.17 18.39
C ARG A 175 10.85 8.78 18.22
N VAL A 176 11.20 8.08 17.13
CA VAL A 176 12.57 7.60 16.93
C VAL A 176 13.57 8.75 16.76
N ALA A 177 13.21 9.75 15.96
CA ALA A 177 14.10 10.88 15.70
C ALA A 177 14.19 11.79 16.94
N THR A 178 13.09 12.01 17.64
CA THR A 178 13.08 12.77 18.91
C THR A 178 14.02 12.12 19.92
N SER A 179 13.97 10.79 20.10
CA SER A 179 14.85 10.07 21.01
C SER A 179 16.32 10.15 20.57
N ALA A 180 16.62 9.97 19.29
CA ALA A 180 17.99 10.07 18.78
C ALA A 180 18.56 11.48 18.93
N VAL A 181 17.80 12.53 18.63
CA VAL A 181 18.24 13.93 18.76
C VAL A 181 18.49 14.30 20.23
N LEU A 182 17.71 13.80 21.18
CA LEU A 182 17.95 14.02 22.61
C LEU A 182 19.25 13.39 23.08
N HIS A 183 19.66 12.26 22.54
CA HIS A 183 20.92 11.59 22.88
C HIS A 183 22.14 12.20 22.17
N THR A 184 21.97 12.75 20.96
CA THR A 184 23.09 13.42 20.26
C THR A 184 23.43 14.79 20.85
N GLY A 185 22.56 15.38 21.71
CA GLY A 185 22.78 16.58 22.50
C GLY A 185 23.43 17.76 21.78
N PRO A 186 23.53 18.97 22.39
CA PRO A 186 24.21 20.12 21.76
C PRO A 186 25.75 20.00 21.71
N ALA A 187 26.31 18.80 21.87
CA ALA A 187 27.74 18.53 21.84
C ALA A 187 28.36 18.37 20.46
N THR A 188 27.58 18.45 19.39
CA THR A 188 28.11 18.49 18.01
C THR A 188 28.05 19.92 17.50
N PRO A 189 29.18 20.68 17.44
CA PRO A 189 29.22 21.99 16.84
C PRO A 189 29.32 21.85 15.30
N GLY A 190 28.18 21.59 14.67
CA GLY A 190 28.10 21.37 13.23
C GLY A 190 26.76 21.86 12.69
N ARG A 191 26.65 23.16 12.42
CA ARG A 191 25.68 23.83 11.53
C ARG A 191 24.27 23.28 11.51
N LEU A 192 23.44 23.85 12.35
CA LEU A 192 22.04 24.09 11.97
C LEU A 192 22.06 24.88 10.65
N HIS A 193 21.96 24.19 9.53
CA HIS A 193 21.70 24.86 8.25
C HIS A 193 20.25 25.37 8.32
N ARG A 194 20.15 26.58 8.82
CA ARG A 194 18.94 27.38 8.89
C ARG A 194 18.91 28.14 7.57
N ASP A 195 18.39 27.51 6.52
CA ASP A 195 18.00 28.27 5.34
C ASP A 195 16.55 28.76 5.59
N GLY A 196 16.40 30.11 5.39
CA GLY A 196 15.25 30.91 5.71
C GLY A 196 13.99 30.67 4.87
#